data_bbd25698926902ea51b188274d57949c
#
_entry.id   bbd25698926902ea51b188274d57949c
#
_cell.length_a   1.000
_cell.length_b   1.000
_cell.length_c   1.000
_cell.angle_alpha   90.00
_cell.angle_beta   90.00
_cell.angle_gamma   90.00
#
_symmetry.space_group_name_H-M   'P 1'
#
loop_
_entity.id
_entity.type
_entity.pdbx_description
1 polymer ?
#
loop_
_entity_poly.entity_id
_entity_poly.type
_entity_poly.pdbx_seq_one_letter_code
_entity_poly.pdbx_strand_id
1 'polypeptide(L)'
;MIKRKIKINNRAKREIDRYPMVAIYWLDICSDSSWQSLEGCKKAKLPICVTKGHLLSQKGSITRIFGDYSLKNEDTGSIDEIGNTTIIPNSVI
;
A
#
# COMPACT_ATOMS: atom_id res chain seq x y z
N MET A 1 -21.88 -16.64 1.04
CA MET A 1 -23.11 -15.81 0.98
C MET A 1 -22.78 -14.44 0.46
N ILE A 2 -23.41 -14.07 -0.60
CA ILE A 2 -23.20 -12.74 -1.17
C ILE A 2 -24.17 -11.78 -0.49
N LYS A 3 -23.61 -10.87 0.25
CA LYS A 3 -24.38 -9.84 0.92
C LYS A 3 -24.39 -8.61 0.02
N ARG A 4 -25.53 -8.37 -0.60
CA ARG A 4 -25.73 -7.14 -1.35
C ARG A 4 -26.39 -6.12 -0.45
N LYS A 5 -25.60 -5.23 0.06
CA LYS A 5 -26.10 -4.11 0.81
C LYS A 5 -25.60 -2.85 0.15
N ILE A 6 -26.45 -2.23 -0.62
CA ILE A 6 -26.13 -0.92 -1.18
C ILE A 6 -26.56 0.10 -0.15
N LYS A 7 -25.62 0.53 0.65
CA LYS A 7 -25.83 1.71 1.50
C LYS A 7 -25.22 2.89 0.83
N ILE A 8 -26.05 3.72 0.29
CA ILE A 8 -25.62 5.04 -0.14
C ILE A 8 -25.84 5.96 1.05
N ASN A 9 -24.80 6.11 1.85
CA ASN A 9 -24.82 7.10 2.91
C ASN A 9 -23.85 8.22 2.55
N ASN A 10 -24.38 9.20 1.86
CA ASN A 10 -23.60 10.36 1.40
C ASN A 10 -23.22 11.32 2.52
N ARG A 11 -23.67 11.09 3.74
CA ARG A 11 -23.53 12.06 4.83
C ARG A 11 -22.56 11.63 5.93
N ALA A 12 -22.42 10.33 6.15
CA ALA A 12 -21.55 9.83 7.20
C ALA A 12 -20.20 9.48 6.60
N LYS A 13 -19.14 10.12 7.09
CA LYS A 13 -17.79 9.71 6.77
C LYS A 13 -17.52 8.37 7.44
N ARG A 14 -17.16 7.39 6.65
CA ARG A 14 -16.69 6.12 7.15
C ARG A 14 -15.22 6.24 7.54
N GLU A 15 -14.77 5.39 8.43
CA GLU A 15 -13.38 5.42 8.87
C GLU A 15 -12.40 5.24 7.72
N ILE A 16 -12.74 4.41 6.75
CA ILE A 16 -11.88 4.19 5.56
C ILE A 16 -11.59 5.48 4.79
N ASP A 17 -12.47 6.46 4.86
CA ASP A 17 -12.29 7.73 4.14
C ASP A 17 -11.10 8.54 4.66
N ARG A 18 -10.59 8.20 5.85
CA ARG A 18 -9.37 8.80 6.39
C ARG A 18 -8.09 8.24 5.74
N TYR A 19 -8.22 7.16 5.00
CA TYR A 19 -7.10 6.43 4.43
C TYR A 19 -7.24 6.38 2.91
N PRO A 20 -6.75 7.40 2.20
CA PRO A 20 -6.93 7.49 0.75
C PRO A 20 -6.24 6.34 0.03
N MET A 21 -6.82 5.90 -1.08
CA MET A 21 -6.16 4.97 -1.99
C MET A 21 -5.01 5.67 -2.68
N VAL A 22 -3.85 5.03 -2.64
CA VAL A 22 -2.64 5.56 -3.26
C VAL A 22 -1.95 4.47 -4.08
N ALA A 23 -1.15 4.89 -5.04
CA ALA A 23 -0.21 4.03 -5.74
C ALA A 23 1.19 4.54 -5.40
N ILE A 24 1.99 3.69 -4.79
CA ILE A 24 3.35 4.04 -4.40
C ILE A 24 4.33 3.38 -5.36
N TYR A 25 5.15 4.20 -6.00
CA TYR A 25 6.23 3.76 -6.86
C TYR A 25 7.51 3.76 -6.05
N TRP A 26 8.15 2.62 -6.00
CA TRP A 26 9.35 2.46 -5.18
C TRP A 26 10.40 1.63 -5.89
N LEU A 27 11.66 1.83 -5.50
CA LEU A 27 12.81 1.14 -6.07
C LEU A 27 13.13 -0.08 -5.24
N ASP A 28 13.17 -1.24 -5.88
CA ASP A 28 13.46 -2.48 -5.20
C ASP A 28 14.93 -2.85 -5.33
N ILE A 29 15.39 -3.66 -4.38
CA ILE A 29 16.72 -4.26 -4.43
C ILE A 29 16.75 -5.28 -5.55
N CYS A 30 17.87 -5.30 -6.28
CA CYS A 30 18.06 -6.23 -7.38
C CYS A 30 19.38 -6.96 -7.20
N SER A 31 19.36 -8.27 -7.35
CA SER A 31 20.54 -9.11 -7.29
C SER A 31 20.66 -9.96 -8.55
N ASP A 32 21.87 -10.19 -9.00
CA ASP A 32 22.14 -11.02 -10.16
C ASP A 32 23.40 -11.85 -9.86
N SER A 33 23.26 -13.16 -9.87
CA SER A 33 24.36 -14.10 -9.60
C SER A 33 25.18 -14.46 -10.85
N SER A 34 24.77 -13.98 -12.01
CA SER A 34 25.50 -14.22 -13.25
C SER A 34 26.74 -13.34 -13.35
N TRP A 35 27.65 -13.74 -14.23
CA TRP A 35 28.83 -12.93 -14.56
C TRP A 35 28.43 -11.75 -15.43
N GLN A 36 28.90 -10.57 -15.06
CA GLN A 36 28.62 -9.34 -15.77
C GLN A 36 29.90 -8.57 -16.03
N SER A 37 29.90 -7.77 -17.10
CA SER A 37 30.98 -6.82 -17.32
C SER A 37 30.86 -5.66 -16.31
N LEU A 38 31.96 -5.00 -16.04
CA LEU A 38 31.96 -3.80 -15.16
C LEU A 38 31.02 -2.74 -15.75
N GLU A 39 31.09 -2.51 -17.05
CA GLU A 39 30.21 -1.53 -17.72
C GLU A 39 28.74 -1.90 -17.63
N GLY A 40 28.43 -3.18 -17.85
CA GLY A 40 27.05 -3.66 -17.72
C GLY A 40 26.48 -3.44 -16.33
N CYS A 41 27.28 -3.75 -15.30
CA CYS A 41 26.85 -3.58 -13.93
C CYS A 41 26.69 -2.09 -13.56
N LYS A 42 27.57 -1.21 -14.04
CA LYS A 42 27.45 0.23 -13.80
C LYS A 42 26.18 0.83 -14.42
N LYS A 43 25.66 0.26 -15.49
CA LYS A 43 24.46 0.73 -16.16
C LYS A 43 23.18 0.11 -15.62
N ALA A 44 23.29 -0.91 -14.79
CA ALA A 44 22.12 -1.59 -14.22
C ALA A 44 21.33 -0.62 -13.33
N LYS A 45 20.01 -0.73 -13.42
CA LYS A 45 19.09 0.13 -12.68
C LYS A 45 18.26 -0.71 -11.73
N LEU A 46 17.82 -0.10 -10.66
CA LEU A 46 16.88 -0.75 -9.76
C LEU A 46 15.50 -0.87 -10.41
N PRO A 47 14.82 -2.01 -10.26
CA PRO A 47 13.47 -2.16 -10.76
C PRO A 47 12.50 -1.24 -10.04
N ILE A 48 11.54 -0.71 -10.78
CA ILE A 48 10.48 0.12 -10.22
C ILE A 48 9.30 -0.80 -9.93
N CYS A 49 8.87 -0.80 -8.68
CA CYS A 49 7.71 -1.55 -8.24
C CYS A 49 6.57 -0.58 -7.91
N VAL A 50 5.35 -1.07 -8.02
CA VAL A 50 4.17 -0.28 -7.69
C VAL A 50 3.34 -1.05 -6.68
N THR A 51 3.05 -0.40 -5.56
CA THR A 51 2.17 -0.96 -4.55
C THR A 51 0.97 -0.04 -4.36
N LYS A 52 -0.22 -0.61 -4.43
CA LYS A 52 -1.47 0.13 -4.26
C LYS A 52 -2.12 -0.26 -2.96
N GLY A 53 -2.71 0.69 -2.31
CA GLY A 53 -3.44 0.46 -1.08
C GLY A 53 -3.87 1.75 -0.42
N HIS A 54 -4.50 1.59 0.72
CA HIS A 54 -4.91 2.72 1.54
C HIS A 54 -3.71 3.22 2.35
N LEU A 55 -3.47 4.51 2.29
CA LEU A 55 -2.38 5.13 3.05
C LEU A 55 -2.74 5.21 4.51
N LEU A 56 -2.02 4.48 5.34
CA LEU A 56 -2.21 4.51 6.80
C LEU A 56 -1.42 5.65 7.43
N SER A 57 -0.14 5.75 7.11
CA SER A 57 0.72 6.80 7.67
C SER A 57 2.03 6.93 6.89
N GLN A 58 2.65 8.09 7.02
CA GLN A 58 3.99 8.37 6.52
C GLN A 58 4.81 9.02 7.63
N LYS A 59 5.10 8.27 8.68
CA LYS A 59 5.83 8.75 9.85
C LYS A 59 7.09 7.94 10.06
N GLY A 60 8.10 8.57 10.66
CA GLY A 60 9.34 7.89 11.01
C GLY A 60 10.10 7.38 9.80
N SER A 61 10.11 8.12 8.70
CA SER A 61 10.75 7.74 7.43
C SER A 61 10.19 6.47 6.81
N ILE A 62 8.99 6.09 7.17
CA ILE A 62 8.32 4.87 6.72
C ILE A 62 6.92 5.21 6.21
N THR A 63 6.57 4.63 5.08
CA THR A 63 5.20 4.67 4.56
C THR A 63 4.53 3.33 4.83
N ARG A 64 3.34 3.36 5.45
CA ARG A 64 2.54 2.18 5.74
C ARG A 64 1.25 2.24 4.96
N ILE A 65 0.93 1.15 4.29
CA ILE A 65 -0.31 0.99 3.52
C ILE A 65 -0.96 -0.34 3.85
N PHE A 66 -2.24 -0.44 3.60
CA PHE A 66 -2.99 -1.68 3.74
C PHE A 66 -3.94 -1.86 2.56
N GLY A 67 -4.17 -3.11 2.18
CA GLY A 67 -5.05 -3.44 1.06
C GLY A 67 -6.44 -3.87 1.49
N ASP A 68 -6.54 -4.49 2.65
CA ASP A 68 -7.79 -5.06 3.14
C ASP A 68 -8.10 -4.54 4.54
N TYR A 69 -9.37 -4.51 4.86
CA TYR A 69 -9.81 -4.16 6.20
C TYR A 69 -11.12 -4.86 6.53
N SER A 70 -11.33 -5.14 7.82
CA SER A 70 -12.58 -5.68 8.32
C SER A 70 -13.33 -4.61 9.09
N LEU A 71 -14.65 -4.72 9.10
CA LEU A 71 -15.50 -3.77 9.79
C LEU A 71 -15.90 -4.29 11.17
N LYS A 72 -15.71 -3.47 12.17
CA LYS A 72 -16.22 -3.70 13.50
C LYS A 72 -17.73 -3.51 13.55
N ASN A 73 -18.22 -2.53 12.80
CA ASN A 73 -19.63 -2.21 12.69
C ASN A 73 -19.91 -1.75 11.27
N GLU A 74 -20.72 -2.51 10.53
CA GLU A 74 -21.01 -2.19 9.14
C GLU A 74 -21.88 -0.97 8.96
N ASP A 75 -22.67 -0.61 9.98
CA ASP A 75 -23.53 0.56 9.91
C ASP A 75 -22.76 1.86 10.05
N THR A 76 -21.79 1.89 10.94
CA THR A 76 -20.94 3.06 11.15
C THR A 76 -19.72 3.07 10.24
N GLY A 77 -19.32 1.91 9.71
CA GLY A 77 -18.12 1.77 8.92
C GLY A 77 -16.84 1.82 9.73
N SER A 78 -16.91 1.58 11.05
CA SER A 78 -15.71 1.53 11.86
C SER A 78 -14.89 0.29 11.54
N ILE A 79 -13.56 0.46 11.47
CA ILE A 79 -12.61 -0.58 11.10
C ILE A 79 -12.22 -1.38 12.34
N ASP A 80 -12.18 -2.70 12.20
CA ASP A 80 -11.69 -3.60 13.23
C ASP A 80 -10.19 -3.88 13.03
N GLU A 81 -9.86 -4.54 11.93
CA GLU A 81 -8.49 -4.91 11.62
C GLU A 81 -8.15 -4.58 10.17
N ILE A 82 -6.86 -4.46 9.89
CA ILE A 82 -6.37 -4.27 8.52
C ILE A 82 -5.49 -5.44 8.12
N GLY A 83 -5.46 -5.73 6.83
CA GLY A 83 -4.69 -6.82 6.25
C GLY A 83 -3.98 -6.40 4.97
N ASN A 84 -3.15 -7.29 4.45
CA ASN A 84 -2.30 -6.99 3.30
C ASN A 84 -1.54 -5.68 3.49
N THR A 85 -0.82 -5.61 4.60
CA THR A 85 -0.05 -4.42 4.95
C THR A 85 1.30 -4.44 4.27
N THR A 86 1.76 -3.27 3.86
CA THR A 86 3.10 -3.08 3.30
C THR A 86 3.75 -1.90 3.98
N ILE A 87 5.00 -2.07 4.33
CA ILE A 87 5.80 -1.03 4.97
C ILE A 87 6.99 -0.75 4.04
N ILE A 88 7.11 0.49 3.58
CA ILE A 88 8.12 0.88 2.60
C ILE A 88 8.94 2.03 3.18
N PRO A 89 10.29 1.90 3.18
CA PRO A 89 11.13 3.03 3.57
C PRO A 89 10.95 4.20 2.59
N ASN A 90 10.77 5.41 3.11
CA ASN A 90 10.60 6.58 2.25
C ASN A 90 11.79 6.84 1.34
N SER A 91 12.97 6.37 1.73
CA SER A 91 14.20 6.54 0.94
C SER A 91 14.17 5.86 -0.43
N VAL A 92 13.28 4.89 -0.63
CA VAL A 92 13.17 4.18 -1.91
C VAL A 92 11.92 4.58 -2.72
N ILE A 93 11.15 5.51 -2.21
CA ILE A 93 9.97 6.02 -2.91
C ILE A 93 10.36 7.12 -3.89
#